data_162884e1fe0f9109b3ee16b4a05b11d4
#
_entry.id   162884e1fe0f9109b3ee16b4a05b11d4
#
_cell.length_a   1.000
_cell.length_b   1.000
_cell.length_c   1.000
_cell.angle_alpha   90.00
_cell.angle_beta   90.00
_cell.angle_gamma   90.00
#
_symmetry.space_group_name_H-M   'P 1'
#
loop_
_entity.id
_entity.type
_entity.pdbx_description
1 polymer ?
#
loop_
_entity_poly.entity_id
_entity_poly.type
_entity_poly.pdbx_seq_one_letter_code
_entity_poly.pdbx_strand_id
1 'polypeptide(L)'
;SVFIIAAGFAACGTTDADEKHVQDLNYEESTEEISNPDQGFYRPIYVKINENGATYNKGVINSQTQLYHLRCDISAFSAAANNVADKPLTDDALKGLDALLSCLKENDKNAIVRFAYDPGYNGSADKEPALDVMLGHVESVCSVLNRYVYTVTAIETGLIGPWGEMHTSAVANPEHITPLINAFLTVASEIPVLVRTPEMIYNYINVSDDKVEEISISPDEKAYRLGLYNDGYLGSESDLGTYLNRERDINFLS
;
A
#
# COMPACT_ATOMS: atom_id res chain seq x y z
N SER A 1 23.54 -0.41 -19.99
CA SER A 1 22.70 -1.19 -20.94
C SER A 1 21.40 -1.52 -20.23
N VAL A 2 20.31 -0.91 -20.67
CA VAL A 2 18.97 -1.19 -20.16
C VAL A 2 18.32 -2.20 -21.10
N PHE A 3 18.00 -3.38 -20.57
CA PHE A 3 17.22 -4.38 -21.31
C PHE A 3 15.73 -4.12 -21.08
N ILE A 4 15.00 -3.82 -22.14
CA ILE A 4 13.54 -3.82 -22.10
C ILE A 4 13.09 -5.25 -22.39
N ILE A 5 12.52 -5.93 -21.40
CA ILE A 5 11.90 -7.25 -21.59
C ILE A 5 10.44 -6.99 -21.98
N ALA A 6 10.10 -7.30 -23.24
CA ALA A 6 8.71 -7.32 -23.67
C ALA A 6 8.06 -8.63 -23.22
N ALA A 7 7.06 -8.56 -22.35
CA ALA A 7 6.22 -9.71 -22.01
C ALA A 7 5.32 -10.06 -23.20
N GLY A 8 5.55 -11.23 -23.81
CA GLY A 8 4.70 -11.78 -24.83
C GLY A 8 3.48 -12.45 -24.19
N PHE A 9 2.29 -11.98 -24.50
CA PHE A 9 1.05 -12.66 -24.16
C PHE A 9 0.87 -13.90 -25.04
N ALA A 10 0.86 -15.08 -24.46
CA ALA A 10 0.45 -16.31 -25.14
C ALA A 10 -1.08 -16.45 -25.01
N ALA A 11 -1.80 -16.18 -26.09
CA ALA A 11 -3.21 -16.50 -26.16
C ALA A 11 -3.35 -17.97 -26.60
N CYS A 12 -3.97 -18.80 -25.77
CA CYS A 12 -4.41 -20.15 -26.13
C CYS A 12 -5.74 -20.03 -26.90
N GLY A 13 -5.72 -20.30 -28.18
CA GLY A 13 -6.91 -20.29 -29.05
C GLY A 13 -6.92 -21.51 -29.96
N THR A 14 -8.07 -22.14 -30.02
CA THR A 14 -8.40 -23.30 -30.87
C THR A 14 -8.28 -22.98 -32.35
N THR A 15 -7.70 -23.93 -33.05
CA THR A 15 -7.72 -24.23 -34.50
C THR A 15 -8.63 -23.40 -35.40
N ASP A 16 -8.02 -22.47 -36.14
CA ASP A 16 -8.21 -22.29 -37.58
C ASP A 16 -7.02 -21.49 -38.12
N ALA A 17 -6.59 -21.84 -39.32
CA ALA A 17 -5.36 -21.33 -39.92
C ALA A 17 -5.49 -19.85 -40.28
N ASP A 18 -5.21 -18.97 -39.37
CA ASP A 18 -4.87 -17.59 -39.66
C ASP A 18 -3.37 -17.40 -39.46
N GLU A 19 -2.68 -17.04 -40.52
CA GLU A 19 -1.29 -16.61 -40.51
C GLU A 19 -1.13 -15.50 -39.45
N LYS A 20 -0.54 -15.85 -38.29
CA LYS A 20 -0.13 -14.86 -37.33
C LYS A 20 0.88 -13.93 -37.99
N HIS A 21 0.45 -12.73 -38.32
CA HIS A 21 1.39 -11.63 -38.56
C HIS A 21 2.19 -11.43 -37.27
N VAL A 22 3.35 -12.07 -37.17
CA VAL A 22 4.37 -11.71 -36.21
C VAL A 22 4.89 -10.35 -36.68
N GLN A 23 4.49 -9.29 -35.99
CA GLN A 23 5.08 -7.98 -36.21
C GLN A 23 6.52 -8.07 -35.68
N ASP A 24 7.51 -8.08 -36.57
CA ASP A 24 8.90 -7.91 -36.19
C ASP A 24 9.07 -6.50 -35.63
N LEU A 25 8.99 -6.40 -34.30
CA LEU A 25 9.28 -5.16 -33.59
C LEU A 25 10.80 -5.00 -33.54
N ASN A 26 11.33 -4.14 -34.37
CA ASN A 26 12.73 -3.71 -34.26
C ASN A 26 12.83 -2.74 -33.09
N TYR A 27 13.47 -3.19 -32.01
CA TYR A 27 13.80 -2.34 -30.86
C TYR A 27 15.18 -1.73 -31.10
N GLU A 28 15.27 -0.42 -31.02
CA GLU A 28 16.56 0.28 -30.95
C GLU A 28 16.92 0.53 -29.49
N GLU A 29 18.19 0.33 -29.16
CA GLU A 29 18.71 0.63 -27.82
C GLU A 29 18.60 2.13 -27.57
N SER A 30 17.89 2.54 -26.52
CA SER A 30 17.81 3.93 -26.08
C SER A 30 18.81 4.18 -24.95
N THR A 31 19.59 5.24 -25.07
CA THR A 31 20.49 5.75 -24.03
C THR A 31 19.84 6.85 -23.18
N GLU A 32 18.55 7.13 -23.42
CA GLU A 32 17.82 8.12 -22.63
C GLU A 32 17.63 7.65 -21.18
N GLU A 33 17.85 8.55 -20.22
CA GLU A 33 17.47 8.32 -18.83
C GLU A 33 15.94 8.41 -18.72
N ILE A 34 15.30 7.25 -18.53
CA ILE A 34 13.86 7.18 -18.29
C ILE A 34 13.64 7.35 -16.78
N SER A 35 12.95 8.42 -16.40
CA SER A 35 12.50 8.59 -15.04
C SER A 35 11.42 7.55 -14.72
N ASN A 36 11.65 6.73 -13.71
CA ASN A 36 10.67 5.77 -13.19
C ASN A 36 10.49 5.97 -11.69
N PRO A 37 9.65 6.92 -11.27
CA PRO A 37 9.48 7.28 -9.87
C PRO A 37 8.79 6.18 -9.04
N ASP A 38 8.19 5.17 -9.67
CA ASP A 38 7.51 4.06 -9.01
C ASP A 38 8.42 2.87 -8.71
N GLN A 39 9.69 2.91 -9.11
CA GLN A 39 10.64 1.82 -8.91
C GLN A 39 11.93 2.28 -8.21
N GLY A 40 12.54 1.36 -7.47
CA GLY A 40 13.81 1.56 -6.82
C GLY A 40 13.69 1.70 -5.31
N PHE A 41 14.74 2.26 -4.68
CA PHE A 41 14.76 2.47 -3.24
C PHE A 41 13.93 3.70 -2.85
N TYR A 42 13.08 3.54 -1.84
CA TYR A 42 12.38 4.67 -1.25
C TYR A 42 13.16 5.30 -0.09
N ARG A 43 12.83 6.54 0.22
CA ARG A 43 13.28 7.23 1.43
C ARG A 43 12.09 7.47 2.38
N PRO A 44 12.18 7.10 3.67
CA PRO A 44 11.09 7.34 4.61
C PRO A 44 10.96 8.83 4.94
N ILE A 45 9.71 9.29 5.00
CA ILE A 45 9.31 10.57 5.60
C ILE A 45 8.38 10.26 6.77
N TYR A 46 8.77 10.64 7.98
CA TYR A 46 7.92 10.58 9.15
C TYR A 46 7.04 11.83 9.19
N VAL A 47 5.74 11.61 9.12
CA VAL A 47 4.73 12.68 9.07
C VAL A 47 3.89 12.60 10.32
N LYS A 48 3.92 13.62 11.15
CA LYS A 48 3.02 13.71 12.31
C LYS A 48 1.80 14.54 11.91
N ILE A 49 0.62 13.91 11.94
CA ILE A 49 -0.66 14.53 11.62
C ILE A 49 -1.44 14.69 12.92
N ASN A 50 -1.84 15.91 13.22
CA ASN A 50 -2.66 16.23 14.37
C ASN A 50 -3.78 17.21 13.98
N GLU A 51 -4.57 17.66 14.94
CA GLU A 51 -5.73 18.54 14.72
C GLU A 51 -5.39 19.86 14.00
N ASN A 52 -4.13 20.30 14.04
CA ASN A 52 -3.65 21.56 13.49
C ASN A 52 -2.91 21.39 12.14
N GLY A 53 -2.83 20.17 11.60
CA GLY A 53 -2.18 19.91 10.32
C GLY A 53 -1.14 18.80 10.37
N ALA A 54 -0.26 18.80 9.36
CA ALA A 54 0.84 17.82 9.23
C ALA A 54 2.20 18.49 9.42
N THR A 55 3.07 17.81 10.14
CA THR A 55 4.46 18.24 10.39
C THR A 55 5.43 17.17 9.92
N TYR A 56 6.41 17.54 9.12
CA TYR A 56 7.46 16.66 8.62
C TYR A 56 8.72 17.45 8.26
N ASN A 57 9.84 16.77 8.08
CA ASN A 57 11.08 17.40 7.64
C ASN A 57 11.09 17.62 6.12
N LYS A 58 10.78 18.81 5.67
CA LYS A 58 10.77 19.20 4.24
C LYS A 58 12.14 19.02 3.56
N GLY A 59 13.25 19.15 4.29
CA GLY A 59 14.59 19.00 3.74
C GLY A 59 14.94 17.56 3.31
N VAL A 60 14.07 16.59 3.59
CA VAL A 60 14.21 15.20 3.10
C VAL A 60 13.85 15.09 1.62
N ILE A 61 12.95 15.94 1.13
CA ILE A 61 12.53 15.94 -0.28
C ILE A 61 13.63 16.63 -1.10
N ASN A 62 14.26 15.87 -1.99
CA ASN A 62 15.40 16.33 -2.78
C ASN A 62 15.38 15.75 -4.20
N SER A 63 16.29 16.22 -5.06
CA SER A 63 16.37 15.80 -6.47
C SER A 63 16.82 14.35 -6.69
N GLN A 64 17.52 13.76 -5.72
CA GLN A 64 18.11 12.42 -5.87
C GLN A 64 17.15 11.28 -5.54
N THR A 65 16.10 11.55 -4.75
CA THR A 65 15.09 10.56 -4.36
C THR A 65 13.87 10.72 -5.22
N GLN A 66 13.38 9.64 -5.82
CA GLN A 66 12.18 9.62 -6.66
C GLN A 66 10.96 9.12 -5.87
N LEU A 67 11.15 8.08 -5.04
CA LEU A 67 10.09 7.43 -4.28
C LEU A 67 10.26 7.66 -2.78
N TYR A 68 9.18 8.03 -2.11
CA TYR A 68 9.13 8.22 -0.67
C TYR A 68 8.17 7.25 -0.01
N HIS A 69 8.49 6.81 1.21
CA HIS A 69 7.56 6.08 2.07
C HIS A 69 7.06 7.04 3.16
N LEU A 70 5.80 7.46 3.06
CA LEU A 70 5.17 8.36 4.02
C LEU A 70 4.63 7.54 5.20
N ARG A 71 5.30 7.62 6.35
CA ARG A 71 4.89 7.02 7.61
C ARG A 71 4.10 8.05 8.41
N CYS A 72 2.76 8.00 8.28
CA CYS A 72 1.85 8.99 8.82
C CYS A 72 1.37 8.58 10.21
N ASP A 73 1.85 9.28 11.25
CA ASP A 73 1.38 9.18 12.63
C ASP A 73 0.06 9.95 12.78
N ILE A 74 -1.04 9.22 13.03
CA ILE A 74 -2.37 9.76 13.32
C ILE A 74 -2.83 9.42 14.75
N SER A 75 -1.90 9.14 15.66
CA SER A 75 -2.16 8.81 17.07
C SER A 75 -3.01 9.86 17.79
N ALA A 76 -2.93 11.12 17.37
CA ALA A 76 -3.72 12.22 17.93
C ALA A 76 -5.24 12.01 17.81
N PHE A 77 -5.71 11.11 16.94
CA PHE A 77 -7.11 10.86 16.64
C PHE A 77 -7.66 9.57 17.26
N SER A 78 -6.86 8.85 18.05
CA SER A 78 -7.26 7.66 18.80
C SER A 78 -7.20 7.90 20.30
N ALA A 79 -8.30 7.63 21.03
CA ALA A 79 -8.35 7.71 22.49
C ALA A 79 -7.30 6.81 23.15
N ALA A 80 -7.09 5.61 22.63
CA ALA A 80 -6.11 4.64 23.12
C ALA A 80 -4.67 5.14 22.98
N ALA A 81 -4.39 5.99 22.01
CA ALA A 81 -3.06 6.57 21.79
C ALA A 81 -2.88 7.93 22.48
N ASN A 82 -3.89 8.80 22.47
CA ASN A 82 -3.81 10.17 22.96
C ASN A 82 -4.26 10.34 24.42
N ASN A 83 -4.90 9.31 25.01
CA ASN A 83 -5.51 9.31 26.35
C ASN A 83 -6.61 10.38 26.57
N VAL A 84 -7.28 10.82 25.50
CA VAL A 84 -8.33 11.86 25.56
C VAL A 84 -9.61 11.34 24.93
N ALA A 85 -9.68 11.23 23.60
CA ALA A 85 -10.88 10.81 22.88
C ALA A 85 -10.54 10.33 21.46
N ASP A 86 -11.39 9.46 20.92
CA ASP A 86 -11.46 9.21 19.49
C ASP A 86 -12.05 10.42 18.78
N LYS A 87 -11.48 10.79 17.65
CA LYS A 87 -11.87 11.98 16.89
C LYS A 87 -11.78 11.71 15.40
N PRO A 88 -12.66 12.30 14.58
CA PRO A 88 -12.47 12.34 13.14
C PRO A 88 -11.22 13.17 12.79
N LEU A 89 -10.61 12.91 11.63
CA LEU A 89 -9.57 13.77 11.09
C LEU A 89 -10.13 15.16 10.79
N THR A 90 -9.44 16.20 11.25
CA THR A 90 -9.86 17.58 11.02
C THR A 90 -9.56 18.04 9.60
N ASP A 91 -10.24 19.08 9.14
CA ASP A 91 -9.93 19.74 7.86
C ASP A 91 -8.48 20.19 7.77
N ASP A 92 -7.89 20.67 8.87
CA ASP A 92 -6.51 21.12 8.89
C ASP A 92 -5.52 19.94 8.83
N ALA A 93 -5.84 18.78 9.45
CA ALA A 93 -5.09 17.54 9.28
C ALA A 93 -5.07 17.11 7.80
N LEU A 94 -6.23 17.14 7.15
CA LEU A 94 -6.38 16.75 5.73
C LEU A 94 -5.71 17.76 4.80
N LYS A 95 -5.78 19.08 5.08
CA LYS A 95 -5.01 20.10 4.35
C LYS A 95 -3.51 19.91 4.50
N GLY A 96 -3.05 19.48 5.68
CA GLY A 96 -1.63 19.17 5.91
C GLY A 96 -1.14 18.01 5.05
N LEU A 97 -1.93 16.92 4.95
CA LEU A 97 -1.65 15.80 4.06
C LEU A 97 -1.67 16.22 2.59
N ASP A 98 -2.68 17.00 2.19
CA ASP A 98 -2.81 17.54 0.84
C ASP A 98 -1.59 18.38 0.44
N ALA A 99 -1.13 19.27 1.31
CA ALA A 99 0.04 20.11 1.05
C ALA A 99 1.33 19.29 0.87
N LEU A 100 1.49 18.18 1.61
CA LEU A 100 2.62 17.26 1.43
C LEU A 100 2.57 16.59 0.06
N LEU A 101 1.42 16.04 -0.32
CA LEU A 101 1.24 15.35 -1.60
C LEU A 101 1.37 16.32 -2.79
N SER A 102 0.85 17.54 -2.66
CA SER A 102 1.07 18.61 -3.65
C SER A 102 2.55 18.92 -3.83
N CYS A 103 3.30 19.03 -2.71
CA CYS A 103 4.74 19.26 -2.76
C CYS A 103 5.48 18.11 -3.47
N LEU A 104 5.10 16.86 -3.25
CA LEU A 104 5.70 15.71 -3.95
C LEU A 104 5.38 15.78 -5.44
N LYS A 105 4.11 15.99 -5.80
CA LYS A 105 3.67 16.12 -7.20
C LYS A 105 4.39 17.25 -7.94
N GLU A 106 4.52 18.42 -7.32
CA GLU A 106 5.19 19.58 -7.91
C GLU A 106 6.69 19.39 -8.14
N ASN A 107 7.29 18.40 -7.45
CA ASN A 107 8.69 18.03 -7.59
C ASN A 107 8.90 16.70 -8.36
N ASP A 108 7.87 16.20 -9.05
CA ASP A 108 7.90 14.93 -9.79
C ASP A 108 8.36 13.75 -8.93
N LYS A 109 7.77 13.63 -7.72
CA LYS A 109 8.08 12.57 -6.74
C LYS A 109 6.84 11.74 -6.48
N ASN A 110 7.05 10.44 -6.21
CA ASN A 110 6.00 9.51 -5.86
C ASN A 110 6.10 9.05 -4.40
N ALA A 111 5.02 8.49 -3.89
CA ALA A 111 4.94 8.04 -2.52
C ALA A 111 4.15 6.73 -2.35
N ILE A 112 4.65 5.89 -1.44
CA ILE A 112 3.87 4.85 -0.77
C ILE A 112 3.40 5.45 0.55
N VAL A 113 2.13 5.25 0.93
CA VAL A 113 1.54 5.90 2.11
C VAL A 113 1.07 4.86 3.10
N ARG A 114 1.48 5.01 4.37
CA ARG A 114 1.02 4.18 5.50
C ARG A 114 0.60 5.08 6.66
N PHE A 115 -0.55 4.81 7.24
CA PHE A 115 -1.02 5.47 8.46
C PHE A 115 -0.90 4.53 9.65
N ALA A 116 -0.61 5.07 10.84
CA ALA A 116 -0.52 4.30 12.08
C ALA A 116 -0.99 5.12 13.28
N TYR A 117 -1.65 4.44 14.24
CA TYR A 117 -1.92 5.01 15.57
C TYR A 117 -0.78 4.75 16.55
N ASP A 118 0.05 3.74 16.29
CA ASP A 118 1.29 3.47 17.00
C ASP A 118 2.50 3.67 16.08
N PRO A 119 3.10 4.87 16.04
CA PRO A 119 4.24 5.15 15.17
C PRO A 119 5.53 4.46 15.61
N GLY A 120 5.53 3.79 16.77
CA GLY A 120 6.68 3.07 17.31
C GLY A 120 6.29 2.12 18.41
N TYR A 121 6.83 0.90 18.36
CA TYR A 121 6.57 -0.12 19.38
C TYR A 121 7.27 0.22 20.70
N ASN A 122 6.47 0.38 21.75
CA ASN A 122 6.98 0.63 23.11
C ASN A 122 6.52 -0.43 24.12
N GLY A 123 6.01 -1.57 23.65
CA GLY A 123 5.55 -2.68 24.48
C GLY A 123 4.26 -2.42 25.26
N SER A 124 3.50 -1.39 24.90
CA SER A 124 2.25 -1.04 25.57
C SER A 124 1.03 -1.66 24.87
N ALA A 125 -0.15 -1.40 25.48
CA ALA A 125 -1.44 -1.81 24.94
C ALA A 125 -1.72 -1.24 23.55
N ASP A 126 -2.71 -1.82 22.89
CA ASP A 126 -3.21 -1.41 21.58
C ASP A 126 -3.51 0.09 21.52
N LYS A 127 -3.24 0.69 20.39
CA LYS A 127 -3.39 2.13 20.15
C LYS A 127 -4.52 2.47 19.18
N GLU A 128 -5.17 1.47 18.63
CA GLU A 128 -6.25 1.63 17.67
C GLU A 128 -7.53 2.14 18.33
N PRO A 129 -8.28 3.03 17.68
CA PRO A 129 -9.64 3.35 18.05
C PRO A 129 -10.60 2.23 17.63
N ALA A 130 -11.89 2.38 17.92
CA ALA A 130 -12.92 1.46 17.44
C ALA A 130 -12.95 1.39 15.90
N LEU A 131 -13.39 0.24 15.36
CA LEU A 131 -13.38 -0.04 13.93
C LEU A 131 -14.12 1.01 13.08
N ASP A 132 -15.27 1.49 13.55
CA ASP A 132 -16.06 2.52 12.87
C ASP A 132 -15.30 3.86 12.76
N VAL A 133 -14.51 4.21 13.77
CA VAL A 133 -13.62 5.38 13.74
C VAL A 133 -12.51 5.17 12.73
N MET A 134 -11.88 3.97 12.71
CA MET A 134 -10.85 3.63 11.71
C MET A 134 -11.40 3.74 10.29
N LEU A 135 -12.60 3.22 10.03
CA LEU A 135 -13.27 3.30 8.72
C LEU A 135 -13.52 4.75 8.30
N GLY A 136 -13.97 5.61 9.23
CA GLY A 136 -14.11 7.05 8.97
C GLY A 136 -12.79 7.74 8.65
N HIS A 137 -11.69 7.31 9.28
CA HIS A 137 -10.36 7.83 8.94
C HIS A 137 -9.92 7.38 7.53
N VAL A 138 -10.20 6.13 7.13
CA VAL A 138 -9.94 5.64 5.77
C VAL A 138 -10.68 6.50 4.73
N GLU A 139 -11.97 6.75 4.92
CA GLU A 139 -12.74 7.62 4.03
C GLU A 139 -12.12 9.02 3.92
N SER A 140 -11.74 9.59 5.06
CA SER A 140 -11.17 10.93 5.13
C SER A 140 -9.83 11.04 4.40
N VAL A 141 -8.88 10.12 4.65
CA VAL A 141 -7.59 10.15 3.97
C VAL A 141 -7.71 9.85 2.49
N CYS A 142 -8.56 8.90 2.08
CA CYS A 142 -8.78 8.59 0.67
C CYS A 142 -9.40 9.75 -0.09
N SER A 143 -10.19 10.62 0.54
CA SER A 143 -10.68 11.84 -0.08
C SER A 143 -9.56 12.79 -0.54
N VAL A 144 -8.42 12.74 0.16
CA VAL A 144 -7.21 13.45 -0.23
C VAL A 144 -6.41 12.66 -1.24
N LEU A 145 -6.10 11.38 -0.96
CA LEU A 145 -5.24 10.53 -1.80
C LEU A 145 -5.75 10.41 -3.24
N ASN A 146 -7.06 10.33 -3.45
CA ASN A 146 -7.68 10.24 -4.77
C ASN A 146 -7.40 11.44 -5.69
N ARG A 147 -6.96 12.58 -5.15
CA ARG A 147 -6.52 13.73 -5.96
C ARG A 147 -5.10 13.56 -6.50
N TYR A 148 -4.39 12.52 -6.04
CA TYR A 148 -2.97 12.29 -6.29
C TYR A 148 -2.70 10.86 -6.79
N VAL A 149 -3.62 10.28 -7.58
CA VAL A 149 -3.51 8.88 -8.08
C VAL A 149 -2.24 8.60 -8.88
N TYR A 150 -1.62 9.62 -9.48
CA TYR A 150 -0.34 9.49 -10.19
C TYR A 150 0.89 9.84 -9.33
N THR A 151 0.68 10.28 -8.10
CA THR A 151 1.73 10.59 -7.12
C THR A 151 1.80 9.52 -6.04
N VAL A 152 0.64 8.94 -5.68
CA VAL A 152 0.55 7.86 -4.71
C VAL A 152 0.63 6.53 -5.46
N THR A 153 1.80 5.91 -5.42
CA THR A 153 2.08 4.60 -6.05
C THR A 153 1.28 3.48 -5.42
N ALA A 154 1.16 3.49 -4.08
CA ALA A 154 0.38 2.51 -3.34
C ALA A 154 0.00 3.02 -1.94
N ILE A 155 -1.07 2.44 -1.38
CA ILE A 155 -1.45 2.60 0.02
C ILE A 155 -1.16 1.27 0.73
N GLU A 156 -0.32 1.29 1.75
CA GLU A 156 -0.25 0.18 2.70
C GLU A 156 -1.43 0.32 3.67
N THR A 157 -2.23 -0.71 3.83
CA THR A 157 -3.46 -0.69 4.63
C THR A 157 -3.21 -0.12 6.03
N GLY A 158 -2.10 -0.53 6.66
CA GLY A 158 -1.64 0.11 7.89
C GLY A 158 -2.66 0.06 9.03
N LEU A 159 -2.73 1.17 9.79
CA LEU A 159 -3.64 1.47 10.89
C LEU A 159 -3.47 0.57 12.13
N ILE A 160 -3.36 -0.74 11.96
CA ILE A 160 -3.32 -1.73 13.04
C ILE A 160 -1.87 -2.06 13.43
N GLY A 161 -1.60 -2.10 14.71
CA GLY A 161 -0.35 -2.53 15.31
C GLY A 161 0.77 -1.49 15.26
N PRO A 162 1.93 -1.84 15.85
CA PRO A 162 3.12 -1.01 15.80
C PRO A 162 3.50 -0.65 14.38
N TRP A 163 3.83 0.62 14.16
CA TRP A 163 4.18 1.19 12.84
C TRP A 163 3.11 1.01 11.75
N GLY A 164 1.89 0.52 12.10
CA GLY A 164 0.89 0.13 11.12
C GLY A 164 1.27 -1.14 10.35
N GLU A 165 1.98 -2.08 10.97
CA GLU A 165 2.42 -3.32 10.31
C GLU A 165 1.45 -4.48 10.48
N MET A 166 0.23 -4.21 10.94
CA MET A 166 -0.90 -5.15 10.97
C MET A 166 -0.64 -6.41 11.82
N HIS A 167 0.20 -6.30 12.86
CA HIS A 167 0.52 -7.37 13.80
C HIS A 167 0.61 -6.84 15.25
N THR A 168 0.75 -7.74 16.21
CA THR A 168 1.00 -7.42 17.63
C THR A 168 -0.02 -6.45 18.21
N SER A 169 -1.30 -6.64 17.87
CA SER A 169 -2.47 -5.92 18.38
C SER A 169 -3.63 -6.88 18.55
N ALA A 170 -4.50 -6.66 19.54
CA ALA A 170 -5.70 -7.47 19.77
C ALA A 170 -6.68 -7.39 18.59
N VAL A 171 -6.63 -6.30 17.82
CA VAL A 171 -7.46 -6.10 16.61
C VAL A 171 -6.75 -6.52 15.31
N ALA A 172 -5.56 -7.11 15.40
CA ALA A 172 -4.88 -7.71 14.24
C ALA A 172 -5.49 -9.07 13.90
N ASN A 173 -6.74 -9.07 13.47
CA ASN A 173 -7.54 -10.25 13.14
C ASN A 173 -8.44 -9.98 11.94
N PRO A 174 -8.98 -11.02 11.26
CA PRO A 174 -9.80 -10.86 10.07
C PRO A 174 -11.05 -9.99 10.27
N GLU A 175 -11.62 -9.96 11.48
CA GLU A 175 -12.83 -9.18 11.80
C GLU A 175 -12.60 -7.67 11.67
N HIS A 176 -11.37 -7.20 11.87
CA HIS A 176 -10.97 -5.80 11.73
C HIS A 176 -10.24 -5.55 10.40
N ILE A 177 -9.33 -6.44 10.01
CA ILE A 177 -8.49 -6.26 8.82
C ILE A 177 -9.32 -6.31 7.53
N THR A 178 -10.22 -7.30 7.38
CA THR A 178 -11.03 -7.45 6.16
C THR A 178 -11.92 -6.23 5.88
N PRO A 179 -12.65 -5.65 6.85
CA PRO A 179 -13.39 -4.41 6.65
C PRO A 179 -12.51 -3.22 6.25
N LEU A 180 -11.30 -3.09 6.82
CA LEU A 180 -10.36 -2.02 6.46
C LEU A 180 -9.85 -2.17 5.03
N ILE A 181 -9.47 -3.37 4.62
CA ILE A 181 -9.10 -3.67 3.23
C ILE A 181 -10.23 -3.28 2.27
N ASN A 182 -11.46 -3.73 2.59
CA ASN A 182 -12.63 -3.42 1.77
C ASN A 182 -12.91 -1.92 1.70
N ALA A 183 -12.72 -1.19 2.80
CA ALA A 183 -12.89 0.27 2.83
C ALA A 183 -11.88 0.95 1.90
N PHE A 184 -10.58 0.64 2.02
CA PHE A 184 -9.56 1.19 1.13
C PHE A 184 -9.85 0.86 -0.34
N LEU A 185 -10.13 -0.40 -0.68
CA LEU A 185 -10.44 -0.82 -2.05
C LEU A 185 -11.73 -0.18 -2.61
N THR A 186 -12.64 0.22 -1.73
CA THR A 186 -13.89 0.88 -2.13
C THR A 186 -13.71 2.37 -2.35
N VAL A 187 -12.95 3.04 -1.48
CA VAL A 187 -12.85 4.50 -1.45
C VAL A 187 -11.63 5.01 -2.23
N ALA A 188 -10.50 4.31 -2.19
CA ALA A 188 -9.34 4.62 -3.03
C ALA A 188 -9.60 4.11 -4.46
N SER A 189 -9.94 5.00 -5.39
CA SER A 189 -10.53 4.65 -6.69
C SER A 189 -9.63 3.82 -7.59
N GLU A 190 -8.34 4.15 -7.71
CA GLU A 190 -7.40 3.52 -8.66
C GLU A 190 -6.07 3.12 -8.01
N ILE A 191 -5.83 3.54 -6.77
CA ILE A 191 -4.57 3.32 -6.09
C ILE A 191 -4.48 1.86 -5.62
N PRO A 192 -3.36 1.15 -5.89
CA PRO A 192 -3.10 -0.16 -5.32
C PRO A 192 -3.12 -0.15 -3.79
N VAL A 193 -3.68 -1.19 -3.19
CA VAL A 193 -3.77 -1.36 -1.73
C VAL A 193 -2.92 -2.55 -1.32
N LEU A 194 -2.01 -2.37 -0.40
CA LEU A 194 -1.07 -3.40 0.01
C LEU A 194 -1.38 -3.85 1.45
N VAL A 195 -1.26 -5.15 1.67
CA VAL A 195 -1.40 -5.79 2.99
C VAL A 195 -0.10 -6.45 3.41
N ARG A 196 0.04 -6.77 4.70
CA ARG A 196 1.28 -7.26 5.30
C ARG A 196 1.58 -8.73 5.00
N THR A 197 0.55 -9.57 4.87
CA THR A 197 0.71 -11.01 4.64
C THR A 197 -0.24 -11.53 3.57
N PRO A 198 0.12 -12.58 2.83
CA PRO A 198 -0.77 -13.25 1.87
C PRO A 198 -2.05 -13.78 2.52
N GLU A 199 -2.00 -14.22 3.77
CA GLU A 199 -3.17 -14.67 4.52
C GLU A 199 -4.27 -13.59 4.60
N MET A 200 -3.90 -12.31 4.70
CA MET A 200 -4.87 -11.21 4.69
C MET A 200 -5.60 -11.11 3.35
N ILE A 201 -4.92 -11.44 2.24
CA ILE A 201 -5.55 -11.53 0.93
C ILE A 201 -6.52 -12.72 0.90
N TYR A 202 -6.09 -13.91 1.36
CA TYR A 202 -6.94 -15.10 1.39
C TYR A 202 -8.21 -14.89 2.21
N ASN A 203 -8.08 -14.27 3.38
CA ASN A 203 -9.23 -13.92 4.21
C ASN A 203 -10.18 -12.93 3.51
N TYR A 204 -9.63 -11.93 2.79
CA TYR A 204 -10.44 -10.96 2.06
C TYR A 204 -11.22 -11.59 0.92
N ILE A 205 -10.60 -12.46 0.12
CA ILE A 205 -11.26 -13.14 -1.00
C ILE A 205 -12.04 -14.40 -0.56
N ASN A 206 -12.07 -14.68 0.74
CA ASN A 206 -12.78 -15.80 1.37
C ASN A 206 -12.38 -17.17 0.80
N VAL A 207 -11.08 -17.42 0.72
CA VAL A 207 -10.51 -18.66 0.21
C VAL A 207 -9.81 -19.40 1.31
N SER A 208 -10.05 -20.71 1.38
CA SER A 208 -9.35 -21.61 2.29
C SER A 208 -7.94 -21.93 1.79
N ASP A 209 -7.01 -22.16 2.72
CA ASP A 209 -5.60 -22.41 2.46
C ASP A 209 -5.31 -23.54 1.44
N ASP A 210 -6.16 -24.55 1.41
CA ASP A 210 -6.05 -25.72 0.51
C ASP A 210 -6.47 -25.41 -0.94
N LYS A 211 -7.07 -24.24 -1.20
CA LYS A 211 -7.57 -23.82 -2.52
C LYS A 211 -6.88 -22.62 -3.10
N VAL A 212 -5.91 -22.06 -2.39
CA VAL A 212 -5.20 -20.84 -2.78
C VAL A 212 -4.55 -20.94 -4.17
N GLU A 213 -4.00 -22.11 -4.52
CA GLU A 213 -3.33 -22.35 -5.80
C GLU A 213 -4.28 -22.42 -7.01
N GLU A 214 -5.59 -22.54 -6.77
CA GLU A 214 -6.61 -22.67 -7.81
C GLU A 214 -7.26 -21.32 -8.20
N ILE A 215 -6.84 -20.22 -7.55
CA ILE A 215 -7.51 -18.93 -7.67
C ILE A 215 -6.90 -18.07 -8.75
N SER A 216 -7.80 -17.45 -9.51
CA SER A 216 -7.48 -16.35 -10.41
C SER A 216 -8.39 -15.17 -10.08
N ILE A 217 -7.82 -14.00 -9.80
CA ILE A 217 -8.57 -12.76 -9.55
C ILE A 217 -8.73 -12.04 -10.88
N SER A 218 -9.99 -11.79 -11.26
CA SER A 218 -10.28 -11.03 -12.48
C SER A 218 -9.85 -9.55 -12.34
N PRO A 219 -9.33 -8.92 -13.41
CA PRO A 219 -9.05 -7.48 -13.43
C PRO A 219 -10.25 -6.58 -13.07
N ASP A 220 -11.47 -7.06 -13.28
CA ASP A 220 -12.70 -6.33 -12.92
C ASP A 220 -13.04 -6.40 -11.42
N GLU A 221 -12.39 -7.29 -10.67
CA GLU A 221 -12.63 -7.42 -9.24
C GLU A 221 -11.80 -6.41 -8.45
N LYS A 222 -12.36 -5.86 -7.36
CA LYS A 222 -11.65 -4.95 -6.47
C LYS A 222 -10.35 -5.56 -5.92
N ALA A 223 -10.37 -6.87 -5.65
CA ALA A 223 -9.23 -7.63 -5.15
C ALA A 223 -8.02 -7.60 -6.11
N TYR A 224 -8.21 -7.33 -7.39
CA TYR A 224 -7.12 -7.21 -8.37
C TYR A 224 -6.12 -6.09 -8.04
N ARG A 225 -6.57 -5.06 -7.29
CA ARG A 225 -5.70 -3.98 -6.81
C ARG A 225 -5.04 -4.28 -5.46
N LEU A 226 -5.25 -5.49 -4.93
CA LEU A 226 -4.68 -5.90 -3.65
C LEU A 226 -3.31 -6.53 -3.89
N GLY A 227 -2.32 -6.07 -3.18
CA GLY A 227 -0.95 -6.57 -3.24
C GLY A 227 -0.33 -6.74 -1.87
N LEU A 228 0.97 -7.03 -1.84
CA LEU A 228 1.73 -7.29 -0.63
C LEU A 228 2.79 -6.20 -0.41
N TYR A 229 2.97 -5.77 0.84
CA TYR A 229 4.21 -5.15 1.28
C TYR A 229 4.96 -6.08 2.24
N ASN A 230 6.29 -6.12 2.12
CA ASN A 230 7.11 -7.06 2.87
C ASN A 230 8.18 -6.32 3.68
N ASP A 231 7.86 -5.97 4.92
CA ASP A 231 8.79 -5.29 5.84
C ASP A 231 9.86 -6.26 6.42
N GLY A 232 9.70 -7.56 6.20
CA GLY A 232 10.62 -8.60 6.68
C GLY A 232 11.56 -9.17 5.63
N TYR A 233 11.64 -8.57 4.44
CA TYR A 233 12.37 -9.11 3.28
C TYR A 233 13.80 -9.54 3.62
N LEU A 234 14.10 -10.81 3.32
CA LEU A 234 15.37 -11.48 3.65
C LEU A 234 15.76 -11.52 5.13
N GLY A 235 14.85 -11.19 6.05
CA GLY A 235 15.13 -11.20 7.49
C GLY A 235 15.12 -12.60 8.12
N SER A 236 14.43 -13.56 7.50
CA SER A 236 14.35 -14.99 7.87
C SER A 236 13.79 -15.79 6.71
N GLU A 237 13.64 -17.12 6.89
CA GLU A 237 12.99 -17.99 5.89
C GLU A 237 11.53 -17.61 5.62
N SER A 238 10.83 -17.05 6.61
CA SER A 238 9.46 -16.56 6.48
C SER A 238 9.37 -15.05 6.22
N ASP A 239 10.48 -14.37 5.94
CA ASP A 239 10.58 -12.91 5.89
C ASP A 239 9.95 -12.26 7.13
N LEU A 240 10.43 -12.68 8.33
CA LEU A 240 9.95 -12.23 9.64
C LEU A 240 8.41 -12.41 9.83
N GLY A 241 7.86 -13.52 9.30
CA GLY A 241 6.45 -13.86 9.45
C GLY A 241 5.55 -13.28 8.36
N THR A 242 6.11 -12.78 7.27
CA THR A 242 5.31 -12.40 6.09
C THR A 242 4.67 -13.62 5.45
N TYR A 243 5.41 -14.71 5.31
CA TYR A 243 4.94 -15.95 4.71
C TYR A 243 4.71 -17.03 5.77
N LEU A 244 3.53 -17.61 5.78
CA LEU A 244 3.21 -18.81 6.60
C LEU A 244 3.64 -20.09 5.88
N ASN A 245 3.41 -20.17 4.58
CA ASN A 245 3.89 -21.21 3.69
C ASN A 245 4.53 -20.51 2.47
N ARG A 246 5.86 -20.33 2.52
CA ARG A 246 6.57 -19.50 1.54
C ARG A 246 6.38 -19.97 0.11
N GLU A 247 6.41 -21.27 -0.16
CA GLU A 247 6.26 -21.81 -1.51
C GLU A 247 4.86 -21.52 -2.07
N ARG A 248 3.82 -21.88 -1.33
CA ARG A 248 2.43 -21.60 -1.68
C ARG A 248 2.19 -20.10 -1.87
N ASP A 249 2.64 -19.31 -0.91
CA ASP A 249 2.36 -17.88 -0.85
C ASP A 249 3.06 -17.12 -2.00
N ILE A 250 4.27 -17.52 -2.38
CA ILE A 250 4.97 -16.96 -3.54
C ILE A 250 4.29 -17.39 -4.85
N ASN A 251 3.89 -18.66 -4.97
CA ASN A 251 3.19 -19.14 -6.17
C ASN A 251 1.86 -18.41 -6.39
N PHE A 252 1.15 -18.08 -5.30
CA PHE A 252 -0.08 -17.29 -5.39
C PHE A 252 0.16 -15.84 -5.86
N LEU A 253 1.28 -15.24 -5.46
CA LEU A 253 1.61 -13.83 -5.77
C LEU A 253 2.27 -13.66 -7.15
N SER A 254 2.69 -14.73 -7.80
CA SER A 254 3.36 -14.72 -9.11
C SER A 254 2.39 -14.87 -10.28
#